data_4730f93d39622752c91cb6da18857e47
#
_entry.id   4730f93d39622752c91cb6da18857e47
#
_cell.length_a   1.000
_cell.length_b   1.000
_cell.length_c   1.000
_cell.angle_alpha   90.00
_cell.angle_beta   90.00
_cell.angle_gamma   90.00
#
_symmetry.space_group_name_H-M   'P 1'
#
loop_
_entity.id
_entity.type
_entity.pdbx_description
1 polymer ?
#
loop_
_entity_poly.entity_id
_entity_poly.type
_entity_poly.pdbx_seq_one_letter_code
_entity_poly.pdbx_strand_id
1 'polypeptide(L)'
;MKGIKEYRVYGEGKRYFYIIGGEEYVDSFPLFFPDAVFVSIVVEDWNRYLSPYKGENPFKKDEAFLGEGEILHSAIEHELIPMVEKEGKERYLIGYSMGGLFALYSSTLSSIWKGIGSVSGSLWYHGFDKSMESHQISVDKVYLSLGRKEKESRNKTLKSVFDKTNDIFHIIKSRGMESTFVLNEGGHFQDEEERIKKAISFLAE
;
A
#
# COMPACT_ATOMS: atom_id res chain seq x y z
N MET A 1 -11.22 -16.57 -1.81
CA MET A 1 -10.72 -15.46 -0.95
C MET A 1 -11.52 -14.22 -1.26
N LYS A 2 -12.26 -13.71 -0.30
CA LYS A 2 -13.15 -12.56 -0.53
C LYS A 2 -12.34 -11.28 -0.77
N GLY A 3 -12.66 -10.53 -1.83
CA GLY A 3 -11.95 -9.32 -2.24
C GLY A 3 -10.75 -9.55 -3.15
N ILE A 4 -10.23 -10.78 -3.25
CA ILE A 4 -9.14 -11.15 -4.13
C ILE A 4 -9.73 -11.83 -5.37
N LYS A 5 -9.58 -11.18 -6.54
CA LYS A 5 -10.01 -11.71 -7.83
C LYS A 5 -9.01 -12.76 -8.36
N GLU A 6 -7.72 -12.45 -8.23
CA GLU A 6 -6.62 -13.25 -8.73
C GLU A 6 -5.36 -12.92 -7.93
N TYR A 7 -4.45 -13.87 -7.81
CA TYR A 7 -3.08 -13.62 -7.35
C TYR A 7 -2.07 -14.43 -8.16
N ARG A 8 -0.85 -13.94 -8.23
CA ARG A 8 0.27 -14.60 -8.89
C ARG A 8 1.51 -14.53 -8.02
N VAL A 9 2.33 -15.58 -8.05
CA VAL A 9 3.53 -15.69 -7.21
C VAL A 9 4.74 -15.83 -8.13
N TYR A 10 5.77 -15.02 -7.88
CA TYR A 10 7.01 -14.98 -8.65
C TYR A 10 8.23 -14.98 -7.75
N GLY A 11 9.32 -15.60 -8.21
CA GLY A 11 10.59 -15.64 -7.50
C GLY A 11 10.65 -16.68 -6.37
N GLU A 12 11.79 -16.69 -5.70
CA GLU A 12 12.09 -17.59 -4.58
C GLU A 12 12.86 -16.82 -3.50
N GLY A 13 12.67 -17.14 -2.23
CA GLY A 13 13.38 -16.45 -1.15
C GLY A 13 12.69 -16.54 0.20
N LYS A 14 13.19 -15.74 1.14
CA LYS A 14 12.66 -15.66 2.51
C LYS A 14 11.87 -14.38 2.77
N ARG A 15 11.97 -13.38 1.90
CA ARG A 15 11.25 -12.11 1.97
C ARG A 15 10.09 -12.13 1.00
N TYR A 16 8.89 -11.88 1.50
CA TYR A 16 7.66 -11.88 0.72
C TYR A 16 7.15 -10.45 0.58
N PHE A 17 7.05 -9.99 -0.65
CA PHE A 17 6.46 -8.71 -1.02
C PHE A 17 5.07 -8.95 -1.62
N TYR A 18 4.03 -8.64 -0.85
CA TYR A 18 2.66 -8.63 -1.30
C TYR A 18 2.37 -7.27 -1.94
N ILE A 19 1.99 -7.27 -3.22
CA ILE A 19 1.81 -6.06 -4.01
C ILE A 19 0.35 -5.97 -4.45
N ILE A 20 -0.34 -4.91 -4.03
CA ILE A 20 -1.71 -4.64 -4.44
C ILE A 20 -1.69 -4.04 -5.83
N GLY A 21 -2.15 -4.80 -6.83
CA GLY A 21 -2.04 -4.48 -8.25
C GLY A 21 -0.72 -4.96 -8.85
N GLY A 22 -0.25 -4.26 -9.89
CA GLY A 22 1.06 -4.51 -10.49
C GLY A 22 1.15 -5.75 -11.39
N GLU A 23 0.03 -6.33 -11.78
CA GLU A 23 -0.03 -7.55 -12.58
C GLU A 23 0.71 -7.46 -13.93
N GLU A 24 0.96 -6.25 -14.41
CA GLU A 24 1.63 -6.00 -15.69
C GLU A 24 3.17 -6.05 -15.62
N TYR A 25 3.77 -5.93 -14.39
CA TYR A 25 5.22 -5.77 -14.26
C TYR A 25 5.85 -6.58 -13.10
N VAL A 26 5.07 -7.08 -12.16
CA VAL A 26 5.60 -7.78 -10.95
C VAL A 26 6.37 -9.06 -11.32
N ASP A 27 6.07 -9.70 -12.43
CA ASP A 27 6.78 -10.88 -12.94
C ASP A 27 8.27 -10.61 -13.27
N SER A 28 8.62 -9.35 -13.55
CA SER A 28 10.00 -8.92 -13.82
C SER A 28 10.83 -8.71 -12.54
N PHE A 29 10.21 -8.54 -11.38
CA PHE A 29 10.91 -8.16 -10.14
C PHE A 29 11.93 -9.16 -9.61
N PRO A 30 11.77 -10.49 -9.77
CA PRO A 30 12.81 -11.45 -9.41
C PRO A 30 14.14 -11.23 -10.13
N LEU A 31 14.15 -10.57 -11.30
CA LEU A 31 15.37 -10.23 -12.02
C LEU A 31 16.20 -9.15 -11.29
N PHE A 32 15.53 -8.30 -10.51
CA PHE A 32 16.17 -7.21 -9.75
C PHE A 32 16.39 -7.56 -8.27
N PHE A 33 15.56 -8.48 -7.74
CA PHE A 33 15.56 -8.88 -6.34
C PHE A 33 15.50 -10.42 -6.23
N PRO A 34 16.60 -11.13 -6.53
CA PRO A 34 16.60 -12.58 -6.71
C PRO A 34 16.30 -13.39 -5.44
N ASP A 35 16.48 -12.81 -4.25
CA ASP A 35 16.23 -13.48 -2.96
C ASP A 35 14.86 -13.14 -2.36
N ALA A 36 13.90 -12.75 -3.20
CA ALA A 36 12.57 -12.33 -2.76
C ALA A 36 11.47 -13.04 -3.55
N VAL A 37 10.33 -13.23 -2.89
CA VAL A 37 9.09 -13.70 -3.48
C VAL A 37 8.13 -12.52 -3.62
N PHE A 38 7.52 -12.39 -4.79
CA PHE A 38 6.55 -11.35 -5.10
C PHE A 38 5.18 -11.97 -5.31
N VAL A 39 4.19 -11.47 -4.55
CA VAL A 39 2.80 -11.89 -4.65
C VAL A 39 1.98 -10.73 -5.15
N SER A 40 1.67 -10.73 -6.46
CA SER A 40 0.74 -9.75 -7.05
C SER A 40 -0.69 -10.11 -6.67
N ILE A 41 -1.46 -9.14 -6.18
CA ILE A 41 -2.85 -9.31 -5.74
C ILE A 41 -3.75 -8.41 -6.56
N VAL A 42 -4.60 -9.01 -7.39
CA VAL A 42 -5.65 -8.32 -8.14
C VAL A 42 -6.90 -8.26 -7.29
N VAL A 43 -7.36 -7.05 -6.97
CA VAL A 43 -8.53 -6.82 -6.12
C VAL A 43 -9.81 -6.75 -6.95
N GLU A 44 -10.90 -7.40 -6.49
CA GLU A 44 -12.18 -7.48 -7.21
C GLU A 44 -12.83 -6.10 -7.42
N ASP A 45 -12.88 -5.31 -6.35
CA ASP A 45 -13.52 -3.99 -6.32
C ASP A 45 -12.69 -3.05 -5.44
N TRP A 46 -12.02 -2.11 -6.07
CA TRP A 46 -11.12 -1.15 -5.41
C TRP A 46 -11.85 -0.21 -4.46
N ASN A 47 -13.07 0.23 -4.84
CA ASN A 47 -13.86 1.14 -3.99
C ASN A 47 -14.34 0.44 -2.72
N ARG A 48 -14.57 -0.87 -2.81
CA ARG A 48 -15.04 -1.69 -1.70
C ARG A 48 -13.92 -2.12 -0.79
N TYR A 49 -12.89 -2.76 -1.35
CA TYR A 49 -11.92 -3.53 -0.58
C TYR A 49 -10.61 -2.79 -0.27
N LEU A 50 -10.32 -1.66 -0.92
CA LEU A 50 -9.13 -0.87 -0.61
C LEU A 50 -9.41 0.32 0.30
N SER A 51 -10.67 0.60 0.60
CA SER A 51 -11.06 1.68 1.50
C SER A 51 -11.20 1.19 2.95
N PRO A 52 -10.67 1.94 3.94
CA PRO A 52 -10.69 1.54 5.35
C PRO A 52 -12.09 1.63 5.97
N TYR A 53 -12.91 2.57 5.53
CA TYR A 53 -14.28 2.82 5.97
C TYR A 53 -15.06 3.51 4.86
N LYS A 54 -16.38 3.64 5.03
CA LYS A 54 -17.25 4.27 4.03
C LYS A 54 -16.87 5.73 3.80
N GLY A 55 -16.89 6.15 2.53
CA GLY A 55 -16.54 7.52 2.16
C GLY A 55 -17.03 7.92 0.79
N GLU A 56 -17.03 9.24 0.54
CA GLU A 56 -17.35 9.79 -0.76
C GLU A 56 -16.19 9.57 -1.75
N ASN A 57 -16.53 9.23 -2.98
CA ASN A 57 -15.57 9.10 -4.05
C ASN A 57 -15.39 10.46 -4.76
N PRO A 58 -14.21 11.11 -4.68
CA PRO A 58 -13.99 12.42 -5.28
C PRO A 58 -13.94 12.39 -6.82
N PHE A 59 -13.90 11.22 -7.43
CA PHE A 59 -13.87 11.04 -8.88
C PHE A 59 -15.24 10.79 -9.48
N LYS A 60 -16.13 10.08 -8.73
CA LYS A 60 -17.44 9.64 -9.20
C LYS A 60 -18.46 9.78 -8.09
N LYS A 61 -19.38 10.74 -8.22
CA LYS A 61 -20.37 11.04 -7.17
C LYS A 61 -21.35 9.89 -6.89
N ASP A 62 -21.58 9.03 -7.88
CA ASP A 62 -22.54 7.92 -7.80
C ASP A 62 -21.90 6.60 -7.32
N GLU A 63 -20.59 6.58 -7.08
CA GLU A 63 -19.85 5.42 -6.62
C GLU A 63 -19.14 5.74 -5.28
N ALA A 64 -19.72 5.33 -4.17
CA ALA A 64 -19.09 5.52 -2.86
C ALA A 64 -18.00 4.48 -2.58
N PHE A 65 -17.04 4.84 -1.72
CA PHE A 65 -16.16 3.86 -1.08
C PHE A 65 -16.94 3.10 -0.01
N LEU A 66 -16.85 1.77 -0.02
CA LEU A 66 -17.71 0.91 0.82
C LEU A 66 -17.08 0.54 2.16
N GLY A 67 -15.75 0.71 2.34
CA GLY A 67 -15.08 0.54 3.63
C GLY A 67 -14.95 -0.90 4.10
N GLU A 68 -14.73 -1.83 3.19
CA GLU A 68 -14.56 -3.25 3.49
C GLU A 68 -13.09 -3.70 3.43
N GLY A 69 -12.13 -2.81 3.65
CA GLY A 69 -10.70 -3.10 3.65
C GLY A 69 -10.29 -4.16 4.67
N GLU A 70 -10.96 -4.22 5.82
CA GLU A 70 -10.72 -5.26 6.83
C GLU A 70 -11.01 -6.67 6.28
N ILE A 71 -12.00 -6.82 5.39
CA ILE A 71 -12.32 -8.09 4.75
C ILE A 71 -11.17 -8.56 3.85
N LEU A 72 -10.62 -7.65 3.03
CA LEU A 72 -9.47 -7.97 2.19
C LEU A 72 -8.23 -8.30 3.05
N HIS A 73 -7.98 -7.52 4.10
CA HIS A 73 -6.88 -7.80 5.03
C HIS A 73 -7.00 -9.20 5.62
N SER A 74 -8.18 -9.56 6.13
CA SER A 74 -8.47 -10.89 6.70
C SER A 74 -8.27 -12.01 5.67
N ALA A 75 -8.70 -11.82 4.43
CA ALA A 75 -8.48 -12.79 3.35
C ALA A 75 -6.98 -12.96 3.02
N ILE A 76 -6.21 -11.87 3.02
CA ILE A 76 -4.75 -11.95 2.83
C ILE A 76 -4.10 -12.70 4.01
N GLU A 77 -4.39 -12.31 5.24
CA GLU A 77 -3.76 -12.86 6.44
C GLU A 77 -4.10 -14.34 6.67
N HIS A 78 -5.38 -14.70 6.56
CA HIS A 78 -5.86 -16.01 6.99
C HIS A 78 -6.05 -17.02 5.86
N GLU A 79 -6.09 -16.57 4.59
CA GLU A 79 -6.28 -17.45 3.45
C GLU A 79 -5.08 -17.42 2.51
N LEU A 80 -4.67 -16.23 1.99
CA LEU A 80 -3.63 -16.14 0.98
C LEU A 80 -2.23 -16.48 1.53
N ILE A 81 -1.82 -15.87 2.65
CA ILE A 81 -0.51 -16.12 3.27
C ILE A 81 -0.28 -17.60 3.54
N PRO A 82 -1.20 -18.35 4.19
CA PRO A 82 -1.02 -19.79 4.40
C PRO A 82 -0.93 -20.63 3.12
N MET A 83 -1.50 -20.13 2.01
CA MET A 83 -1.43 -20.84 0.71
C MET A 83 -0.10 -20.62 -0.01
N VAL A 84 0.51 -19.45 0.12
CA VAL A 84 1.70 -19.08 -0.65
C VAL A 84 3.01 -19.26 0.13
N GLU A 85 2.97 -19.19 1.46
CA GLU A 85 4.15 -19.31 2.30
C GLU A 85 4.31 -20.72 2.88
N LYS A 86 5.54 -21.24 2.84
CA LYS A 86 5.86 -22.55 3.42
C LYS A 86 6.29 -22.48 4.87
N GLU A 87 6.85 -21.36 5.33
CA GLU A 87 7.36 -21.15 6.69
C GLU A 87 7.36 -19.66 7.04
N GLY A 88 7.41 -19.34 8.34
CA GLY A 88 7.44 -17.96 8.85
C GLY A 88 8.50 -17.09 8.18
N LYS A 89 8.10 -16.01 7.57
CA LYS A 89 8.90 -15.17 6.68
C LYS A 89 8.78 -13.69 7.03
N GLU A 90 9.68 -12.90 6.49
CA GLU A 90 9.54 -11.45 6.51
C GLU A 90 8.52 -11.03 5.45
N ARG A 91 7.48 -10.31 5.87
CA ARG A 91 6.38 -9.91 5.01
C ARG A 91 6.32 -8.40 4.85
N TYR A 92 6.16 -7.98 3.62
CA TYR A 92 6.03 -6.57 3.25
C TYR A 92 4.77 -6.40 2.41
N LEU A 93 3.99 -5.36 2.69
CA LEU A 93 2.83 -5.02 1.87
C LEU A 93 3.08 -3.69 1.17
N ILE A 94 2.95 -3.68 -0.14
CA ILE A 94 3.15 -2.51 -0.99
C ILE A 94 1.89 -2.29 -1.82
N GLY A 95 1.47 -1.05 -1.96
CA GLY A 95 0.40 -0.70 -2.85
C GLY A 95 0.57 0.66 -3.49
N TYR A 96 -0.04 0.82 -4.66
CA TYR A 96 -0.10 2.07 -5.40
C TYR A 96 -1.47 2.71 -5.23
N SER A 97 -1.53 4.04 -5.13
CA SER A 97 -2.80 4.78 -5.07
C SER A 97 -3.71 4.31 -3.91
N MET A 98 -4.91 3.81 -4.20
CA MET A 98 -5.79 3.20 -3.19
C MET A 98 -5.16 1.96 -2.54
N GLY A 99 -4.34 1.21 -3.28
CA GLY A 99 -3.54 0.12 -2.70
C GLY A 99 -2.55 0.61 -1.65
N GLY A 100 -1.97 1.80 -1.82
CA GLY A 100 -1.08 2.44 -0.85
C GLY A 100 -1.81 2.91 0.42
N LEU A 101 -3.05 3.39 0.28
CA LEU A 101 -3.93 3.66 1.41
C LEU A 101 -4.23 2.38 2.19
N PHE A 102 -4.62 1.31 1.47
CA PHE A 102 -4.90 0.00 2.06
C PHE A 102 -3.69 -0.58 2.77
N ALA A 103 -2.49 -0.48 2.19
CA ALA A 103 -1.27 -0.99 2.81
C ALA A 103 -1.02 -0.36 4.19
N LEU A 104 -1.15 0.96 4.31
CA LEU A 104 -1.05 1.65 5.61
C LEU A 104 -2.18 1.27 6.55
N TYR A 105 -3.42 1.18 6.06
CA TYR A 105 -4.56 0.73 6.87
C TYR A 105 -4.34 -0.68 7.42
N SER A 106 -3.86 -1.59 6.59
CA SER A 106 -3.55 -2.98 6.97
C SER A 106 -2.56 -3.07 8.15
N SER A 107 -1.61 -2.13 8.26
CA SER A 107 -0.66 -2.08 9.38
C SER A 107 -1.29 -1.70 10.73
N THR A 108 -2.50 -1.18 10.72
CA THR A 108 -3.26 -0.89 11.95
C THR A 108 -4.14 -2.05 12.42
N LEU A 109 -4.32 -3.07 11.58
CA LEU A 109 -5.21 -4.21 11.85
C LEU A 109 -4.48 -5.41 12.48
N SER A 110 -3.23 -5.61 12.11
CA SER A 110 -2.42 -6.71 12.65
C SER A 110 -0.91 -6.40 12.57
N SER A 111 -0.10 -7.24 13.22
CA SER A 111 1.37 -7.12 13.25
C SER A 111 2.09 -8.10 12.32
N ILE A 112 1.42 -8.59 11.29
CA ILE A 112 2.00 -9.58 10.38
C ILE A 112 3.02 -8.98 9.41
N TRP A 113 2.99 -7.67 9.21
CA TRP A 113 3.84 -6.95 8.27
C TRP A 113 5.12 -6.47 8.95
N LYS A 114 6.28 -6.77 8.39
CA LYS A 114 7.55 -6.18 8.79
C LYS A 114 7.70 -4.75 8.26
N GLY A 115 7.18 -4.50 7.06
CA GLY A 115 7.22 -3.16 6.47
C GLY A 115 6.10 -2.90 5.48
N ILE A 116 5.83 -1.61 5.27
CA ILE A 116 4.75 -1.09 4.42
C ILE A 116 5.30 -0.12 3.38
N GLY A 117 4.86 -0.28 2.14
CA GLY A 117 5.08 0.67 1.05
C GLY A 117 3.77 1.31 0.59
N SER A 118 3.59 2.60 0.84
CA SER A 118 2.50 3.40 0.28
C SER A 118 3.03 4.27 -0.84
N VAL A 119 2.89 3.80 -2.08
CA VAL A 119 3.43 4.42 -3.27
C VAL A 119 2.35 5.27 -3.95
N SER A 120 2.58 6.57 -4.05
CA SER A 120 1.57 7.54 -4.51
C SER A 120 0.20 7.31 -3.84
N GLY A 121 0.24 6.97 -2.54
CA GLY A 121 -0.92 6.52 -1.78
C GLY A 121 -2.03 7.55 -1.72
N SER A 122 -3.28 7.11 -1.80
CA SER A 122 -4.49 7.95 -1.71
C SER A 122 -4.74 8.47 -0.28
N LEU A 123 -3.69 9.02 0.36
CA LEU A 123 -3.73 9.44 1.77
C LEU A 123 -4.56 10.72 2.00
N TRP A 124 -5.08 11.30 0.92
CA TRP A 124 -6.14 12.32 0.94
C TRP A 124 -7.48 11.78 1.46
N TYR A 125 -7.61 10.46 1.65
CA TYR A 125 -8.84 9.82 2.13
C TYR A 125 -9.34 10.48 3.42
N HIS A 126 -10.64 10.81 3.46
CA HIS A 126 -11.21 11.64 4.53
C HIS A 126 -10.96 11.06 5.93
N GLY A 127 -10.36 11.84 6.81
CA GLY A 127 -10.09 11.45 8.20
C GLY A 127 -9.02 10.37 8.39
N PHE A 128 -8.32 9.93 7.33
CA PHE A 128 -7.33 8.87 7.44
C PHE A 128 -6.11 9.30 8.27
N ASP A 129 -5.68 10.54 8.19
CA ASP A 129 -4.66 11.13 9.05
C ASP A 129 -5.00 11.00 10.54
N LYS A 130 -6.25 11.32 10.92
CA LYS A 130 -6.74 11.18 12.30
C LYS A 130 -6.87 9.70 12.71
N SER A 131 -7.24 8.83 11.78
CA SER A 131 -7.25 7.40 12.02
C SER A 131 -5.85 6.90 12.31
N MET A 132 -4.84 7.35 11.58
CA MET A 132 -3.44 6.99 11.81
C MET A 132 -2.90 7.53 13.16
N GLU A 133 -3.39 8.68 13.63
CA GLU A 133 -3.06 9.20 14.98
C GLU A 133 -3.62 8.31 16.09
N SER A 134 -4.83 7.79 15.93
CA SER A 134 -5.56 7.07 16.98
C SER A 134 -5.26 5.57 17.04
N HIS A 135 -4.76 4.96 15.97
CA HIS A 135 -4.45 3.53 15.93
C HIS A 135 -2.95 3.28 16.09
N GLN A 136 -2.62 2.16 16.73
CA GLN A 136 -1.24 1.67 16.74
C GLN A 136 -0.88 1.11 15.36
N ILE A 137 0.37 1.29 14.99
CA ILE A 137 0.98 0.74 13.78
C ILE A 137 2.09 -0.19 14.25
N SER A 138 2.06 -1.44 13.82
CA SER A 138 3.00 -2.47 14.25
C SER A 138 3.85 -2.93 13.07
N VAL A 139 4.80 -2.08 12.62
CA VAL A 139 5.76 -2.39 11.55
C VAL A 139 7.12 -1.78 11.87
N ASP A 140 8.18 -2.35 11.34
CA ASP A 140 9.55 -1.84 11.52
C ASP A 140 9.83 -0.67 10.56
N LYS A 141 9.38 -0.80 9.30
CA LYS A 141 9.70 0.13 8.21
C LYS A 141 8.48 0.64 7.47
N VAL A 142 8.49 1.93 7.09
CA VAL A 142 7.45 2.53 6.26
C VAL A 142 8.06 3.38 5.14
N TYR A 143 7.74 3.03 3.91
CA TYR A 143 8.06 3.82 2.72
C TYR A 143 6.83 4.58 2.25
N LEU A 144 6.93 5.89 2.11
CA LEU A 144 5.92 6.75 1.52
C LEU A 144 6.49 7.43 0.27
N SER A 145 5.69 7.57 -0.77
CA SER A 145 6.10 8.41 -1.90
C SER A 145 4.92 9.09 -2.59
N LEU A 146 5.23 10.17 -3.29
CA LEU A 146 4.32 10.91 -4.18
C LEU A 146 5.07 11.39 -5.42
N GLY A 147 4.33 11.64 -6.50
CA GLY A 147 4.83 12.46 -7.59
C GLY A 147 4.75 13.95 -7.24
N ARG A 148 5.78 14.74 -7.59
CA ARG A 148 5.86 16.18 -7.28
C ARG A 148 4.64 16.98 -7.78
N LYS A 149 4.03 16.55 -8.91
CA LYS A 149 2.88 17.21 -9.54
C LYS A 149 1.52 16.76 -8.98
N GLU A 150 1.46 15.77 -8.09
CA GLU A 150 0.19 15.29 -7.54
C GLU A 150 -0.55 16.36 -6.74
N LYS A 151 0.18 17.24 -6.05
CA LYS A 151 -0.37 18.42 -5.34
C LYS A 151 -0.95 19.51 -6.25
N GLU A 152 -0.72 19.43 -7.57
CA GLU A 152 -1.19 20.42 -8.55
C GLU A 152 -2.61 20.10 -9.08
N SER A 153 -3.26 19.07 -8.54
CA SER A 153 -4.61 18.68 -8.92
C SER A 153 -5.61 19.86 -8.78
N ARG A 154 -6.53 19.96 -9.75
CA ARG A 154 -7.67 20.89 -9.68
C ARG A 154 -8.73 20.45 -8.67
N ASN A 155 -8.81 19.18 -8.37
CA ASN A 155 -9.70 18.64 -7.34
C ASN A 155 -9.10 18.94 -5.95
N LYS A 156 -9.85 19.63 -5.10
CA LYS A 156 -9.40 20.06 -3.76
C LYS A 156 -9.00 18.89 -2.86
N THR A 157 -9.74 17.77 -2.93
CA THR A 157 -9.44 16.58 -2.15
C THR A 157 -8.11 15.98 -2.56
N LEU A 158 -7.90 15.79 -3.87
CA LEU A 158 -6.65 15.24 -4.39
C LEU A 158 -5.46 16.18 -4.16
N LYS A 159 -5.67 17.49 -4.23
CA LYS A 159 -4.62 18.48 -3.96
C LYS A 159 -4.05 18.35 -2.55
N SER A 160 -4.86 17.92 -1.58
CA SER A 160 -4.42 17.76 -0.18
C SER A 160 -3.49 16.57 0.05
N VAL A 161 -3.24 15.73 -0.96
CA VAL A 161 -2.48 14.49 -0.82
C VAL A 161 -1.07 14.71 -0.25
N PHE A 162 -0.40 15.79 -0.66
CA PHE A 162 0.95 16.09 -0.15
C PHE A 162 0.92 16.40 1.35
N ASP A 163 0.04 17.30 1.79
CA ASP A 163 -0.06 17.72 3.18
C ASP A 163 -0.44 16.51 4.05
N LYS A 164 -1.45 15.73 3.63
CA LYS A 164 -1.90 14.54 4.34
C LYS A 164 -0.81 13.45 4.42
N THR A 165 -0.06 13.22 3.35
CA THR A 165 1.05 12.27 3.37
C THR A 165 2.17 12.74 4.31
N ASN A 166 2.46 14.03 4.30
CA ASN A 166 3.46 14.61 5.18
C ASN A 166 3.04 14.53 6.67
N ASP A 167 1.77 14.81 6.98
CA ASP A 167 1.24 14.65 8.35
C ASP A 167 1.38 13.20 8.83
N ILE A 168 0.96 12.23 8.01
CA ILE A 168 1.08 10.81 8.29
C ILE A 168 2.57 10.40 8.46
N PHE A 169 3.47 10.92 7.60
CA PHE A 169 4.90 10.68 7.75
C PHE A 169 5.44 11.15 9.11
N HIS A 170 5.02 12.33 9.57
CA HIS A 170 5.42 12.84 10.88
C HIS A 170 4.85 11.98 12.03
N ILE A 171 3.63 11.50 11.93
CA ILE A 171 3.03 10.58 12.90
C ILE A 171 3.88 9.30 12.99
N ILE A 172 4.19 8.68 11.85
CA ILE A 172 4.99 7.45 11.77
C ILE A 172 6.38 7.67 12.38
N LYS A 173 7.05 8.74 11.98
CA LYS A 173 8.39 9.10 12.47
C LYS A 173 8.42 9.38 13.97
N SER A 174 7.41 10.06 14.52
CA SER A 174 7.30 10.34 15.94
C SER A 174 7.17 9.08 16.81
N ARG A 175 6.74 7.97 16.22
CA ARG A 175 6.62 6.67 16.88
C ARG A 175 7.90 5.81 16.79
N GLY A 176 8.98 6.34 16.22
CA GLY A 176 10.28 5.69 16.15
C GLY A 176 10.43 4.64 15.05
N MET A 177 9.48 4.52 14.12
CA MET A 177 9.58 3.62 12.98
C MET A 177 10.60 4.14 11.96
N GLU A 178 11.40 3.23 11.39
CA GLU A 178 12.27 3.57 10.26
C GLU A 178 11.39 3.97 9.07
N SER A 179 11.52 5.21 8.62
CA SER A 179 10.59 5.73 7.60
C SER A 179 11.22 6.74 6.67
N THR A 180 10.76 6.73 5.42
CA THR A 180 11.14 7.69 4.40
C THR A 180 9.93 8.22 3.64
N PHE A 181 10.03 9.47 3.17
CA PHE A 181 9.05 10.07 2.27
C PHE A 181 9.75 10.63 1.04
N VAL A 182 9.52 10.00 -0.11
CA VAL A 182 10.18 10.28 -1.38
C VAL A 182 9.26 11.05 -2.32
N LEU A 183 9.77 12.14 -2.91
CA LEU A 183 9.10 12.86 -3.98
C LEU A 183 9.71 12.47 -5.32
N ASN A 184 8.96 11.69 -6.10
CA ASN A 184 9.34 11.31 -7.46
C ASN A 184 9.00 12.41 -8.46
N GLU A 185 9.67 12.41 -9.60
CA GLU A 185 9.29 13.31 -10.70
C GLU A 185 7.91 12.91 -11.27
N GLY A 186 7.23 13.87 -11.89
CA GLY A 186 5.96 13.66 -12.57
C GLY A 186 4.72 13.65 -11.69
N GLY A 187 3.61 13.20 -12.26
CA GLY A 187 2.30 13.10 -11.66
C GLY A 187 1.96 11.69 -11.16
N HIS A 188 0.68 11.48 -10.88
CA HIS A 188 0.17 10.25 -10.26
C HIS A 188 0.39 8.98 -11.09
N PHE A 189 0.27 9.03 -12.40
CA PHE A 189 0.30 7.88 -13.29
C PHE A 189 1.64 7.70 -14.04
N GLN A 190 2.74 8.22 -13.49
CA GLN A 190 4.05 8.14 -14.11
C GLN A 190 4.99 7.23 -13.32
N ASP A 191 5.71 6.37 -14.04
CA ASP A 191 6.79 5.52 -13.53
C ASP A 191 6.36 4.63 -12.33
N GLU A 192 5.15 4.07 -12.36
CA GLU A 192 4.61 3.25 -11.28
C GLU A 192 5.55 2.10 -10.90
N GLU A 193 5.98 1.31 -11.88
CA GLU A 193 6.91 0.20 -11.66
C GLU A 193 8.19 0.64 -10.95
N GLU A 194 8.83 1.72 -11.42
CA GLU A 194 10.07 2.23 -10.81
C GLU A 194 9.85 2.77 -9.39
N ARG A 195 8.69 3.35 -9.11
CA ARG A 195 8.33 3.80 -7.76
C ARG A 195 8.10 2.62 -6.81
N ILE A 196 7.50 1.54 -7.28
CA ILE A 196 7.34 0.30 -6.52
C ILE A 196 8.73 -0.34 -6.25
N LYS A 197 9.63 -0.40 -7.24
CA LYS A 197 11.00 -0.90 -7.05
C LYS A 197 11.77 -0.11 -5.99
N LYS A 198 11.61 1.20 -5.92
CA LYS A 198 12.21 2.03 -4.85
C LYS A 198 11.67 1.65 -3.47
N ALA A 199 10.36 1.39 -3.37
CA ALA A 199 9.76 0.93 -2.12
C ALA A 199 10.32 -0.45 -1.70
N ILE A 200 10.43 -1.39 -2.64
CA ILE A 200 11.03 -2.71 -2.41
C ILE A 200 12.48 -2.55 -1.92
N SER A 201 13.29 -1.74 -2.60
CA SER A 201 14.70 -1.50 -2.22
C SER A 201 14.82 -1.01 -0.79
N PHE A 202 14.07 0.03 -0.40
CA PHE A 202 14.09 0.57 0.96
C PHE A 202 13.64 -0.46 2.01
N LEU A 203 12.58 -1.21 1.71
CA LEU A 203 12.04 -2.19 2.64
C LEU A 203 12.93 -3.44 2.79
N ALA A 204 13.71 -3.77 1.77
CA ALA A 204 14.61 -4.92 1.75
C ALA A 204 15.94 -4.70 2.49
N GLU A 205 16.35 -3.46 2.73
CA GLU A 205 17.53 -3.09 3.54
C GLU A 205 17.34 -3.44 5.01
#